data_da270ff6f8577393459c9646adec19cc
#
_entry.id   da270ff6f8577393459c9646adec19cc
#
_cell.length_a   1.000
_cell.length_b   1.000
_cell.length_c   1.000
_cell.angle_alpha   90.00
_cell.angle_beta   90.00
_cell.angle_gamma   90.00
#
_symmetry.space_group_name_H-M   'P 1'
#
loop_
_entity.id
_entity.type
_entity.pdbx_description
1 polymer ?
#
loop_
_entity_poly.entity_id
_entity_poly.type
_entity_poly.pdbx_seq_one_letter_code
_entity_poly.pdbx_strand_id
1 'polypeptide(L)'
;ASDVYKRQEAGRLMLKRIDELLAARISFSIETTLATRSYTRLITRAQNAGYKVSLIYFWLNSPELAVNRVLQRVNEGGHNVPIDTIYRRYQAGINNLFRIYASRVDYWLLADNSVSPRVIVAEGCQQGEDRIYELELFNRIKSYVK
;
A
#
# COMPACT_ATOMS: atom_id res chain seq x y z
N ALA A 1 -25.58 -8.88 5.04
CA ALA A 1 -24.98 -10.22 5.26
C ALA A 1 -24.26 -10.73 4.00
N SER A 2 -24.87 -10.59 2.82
CA SER A 2 -24.27 -11.07 1.55
C SER A 2 -22.95 -10.38 1.20
N ASP A 3 -22.81 -9.07 1.49
CA ASP A 3 -21.59 -8.30 1.15
C ASP A 3 -20.42 -8.63 2.08
N VAL A 4 -20.69 -8.89 3.36
CA VAL A 4 -19.68 -9.35 4.31
C VAL A 4 -19.17 -10.73 3.90
N TYR A 5 -20.07 -11.63 3.55
CA TYR A 5 -19.72 -12.96 3.06
C TYR A 5 -18.86 -12.91 1.79
N LYS A 6 -19.24 -12.09 0.81
CA LYS A 6 -18.48 -11.91 -0.43
C LYS A 6 -17.06 -11.35 -0.19
N ARG A 7 -16.92 -10.42 0.75
CA ARG A 7 -15.61 -9.88 1.12
C ARG A 7 -14.71 -10.92 1.78
N GLN A 8 -15.27 -11.72 2.69
CA GLN A 8 -14.56 -12.82 3.35
C GLN A 8 -14.13 -13.89 2.33
N GLU A 9 -15.02 -14.24 1.41
CA GLU A 9 -14.71 -15.19 0.35
C GLU A 9 -13.62 -14.67 -0.59
N ALA A 10 -13.69 -13.39 -1.00
CA ALA A 10 -12.66 -12.77 -1.82
C ALA A 10 -11.32 -12.77 -1.11
N GLY A 11 -11.28 -12.44 0.19
CA GLY A 11 -10.07 -12.50 1.00
C GLY A 11 -9.47 -13.90 1.07
N ARG A 12 -10.30 -14.90 1.26
CA ARG A 12 -9.89 -16.31 1.29
C ARG A 12 -9.29 -16.76 -0.04
N LEU A 13 -9.93 -16.39 -1.15
CA LEU A 13 -9.44 -16.71 -2.50
C LEU A 13 -8.11 -16.01 -2.80
N MET A 14 -7.96 -14.77 -2.38
CA MET A 14 -6.70 -14.04 -2.52
C MET A 14 -5.55 -14.74 -1.78
N LEU A 15 -5.77 -15.14 -0.52
CA LEU A 15 -4.76 -15.85 0.28
C LEU A 15 -4.39 -17.18 -0.36
N LYS A 16 -5.37 -17.94 -0.84
CA LYS A 16 -5.15 -19.19 -1.58
C LYS A 16 -4.31 -18.97 -2.82
N ARG A 17 -4.62 -17.92 -3.60
CA ARG A 17 -3.87 -17.57 -4.81
C ARG A 17 -2.43 -17.18 -4.49
N ILE A 18 -2.20 -16.43 -3.41
CA ILE A 18 -0.86 -16.08 -2.94
C ILE A 18 -0.08 -17.35 -2.60
N ASP A 19 -0.68 -18.29 -1.87
CA ASP A 19 -0.04 -19.56 -1.52
C ASP A 19 0.37 -20.36 -2.76
N GLU A 20 -0.50 -20.43 -3.77
CA GLU A 20 -0.21 -21.09 -5.04
C GLU A 20 0.97 -20.44 -5.78
N LEU A 21 0.98 -19.10 -5.84
CA LEU A 21 2.03 -18.34 -6.52
C LEU A 21 3.38 -18.49 -5.83
N LEU A 22 3.40 -18.43 -4.49
CA LEU A 22 4.62 -18.65 -3.70
C LEU A 22 5.16 -20.06 -3.90
N ALA A 23 4.29 -21.07 -3.87
CA ALA A 23 4.71 -22.47 -4.09
C ALA A 23 5.26 -22.69 -5.50
N ALA A 24 4.68 -22.03 -6.50
CA ALA A 24 5.13 -22.09 -7.90
C ALA A 24 6.35 -21.20 -8.19
N ARG A 25 6.78 -20.38 -7.25
CA ARG A 25 7.87 -19.40 -7.39
C ARG A 25 7.67 -18.41 -8.54
N ILE A 26 6.42 -18.00 -8.73
CA ILE A 26 6.02 -17.02 -9.75
C ILE A 26 6.02 -15.62 -9.13
N SER A 27 6.60 -14.64 -9.83
CA SER A 27 6.50 -13.23 -9.43
C SER A 27 5.06 -12.73 -9.56
N PHE A 28 4.61 -11.97 -8.56
CA PHE A 28 3.26 -11.40 -8.56
C PHE A 28 3.24 -10.06 -7.83
N SER A 29 2.15 -9.34 -8.00
CA SER A 29 1.89 -8.11 -7.26
C SER A 29 0.50 -8.13 -6.65
N ILE A 30 0.34 -7.39 -5.57
CA ILE A 30 -0.96 -7.15 -4.93
C ILE A 30 -1.16 -5.65 -4.75
N GLU A 31 -2.39 -5.21 -4.82
CA GLU A 31 -2.78 -3.83 -4.50
C GLU A 31 -3.41 -3.79 -3.10
N THR A 32 -3.03 -2.79 -2.32
CA THR A 32 -3.51 -2.63 -0.95
C THR A 32 -3.46 -1.16 -0.54
N THR A 33 -4.29 -0.79 0.40
CA THR A 33 -4.20 0.52 1.08
C THR A 33 -3.11 0.56 2.16
N LEU A 34 -2.45 -0.57 2.42
CA LEU A 34 -1.44 -0.75 3.45
C LEU A 34 -1.97 -0.54 4.88
N ALA A 35 -3.29 -0.50 5.06
CA ALA A 35 -3.92 -0.19 6.34
C ALA A 35 -3.84 -1.31 7.39
N THR A 36 -3.44 -2.51 6.99
CA THR A 36 -3.30 -3.66 7.87
C THR A 36 -1.83 -3.96 8.19
N ARG A 37 -1.59 -4.59 9.34
CA ARG A 37 -0.28 -5.10 9.74
C ARG A 37 -0.02 -6.53 9.26
N SER A 38 -1.02 -7.19 8.71
CA SER A 38 -0.94 -8.62 8.36
C SER A 38 0.04 -8.95 7.22
N TYR A 39 0.40 -7.98 6.39
CA TYR A 39 1.36 -8.20 5.31
C TYR A 39 2.79 -8.45 5.80
N THR A 40 3.10 -8.18 7.07
CA THR A 40 4.43 -8.49 7.63
C THR A 40 4.77 -9.97 7.50
N ARG A 41 3.79 -10.84 7.74
CA ARG A 41 3.96 -12.30 7.60
C ARG A 41 4.18 -12.70 6.15
N LEU A 42 3.42 -12.12 5.24
CA LEU A 42 3.58 -12.38 3.79
C LEU A 42 4.96 -11.96 3.30
N ILE A 43 5.43 -10.78 3.70
CA ILE A 43 6.75 -10.26 3.34
C ILE A 43 7.84 -11.22 3.82
N THR A 44 7.82 -11.57 5.11
CA THR A 44 8.80 -12.49 5.70
C THR A 44 8.78 -13.86 4.99
N ARG A 45 7.61 -14.40 4.75
CA ARG A 45 7.43 -15.69 4.06
C ARG A 45 7.96 -15.64 2.63
N ALA A 46 7.68 -14.57 1.90
CA ALA A 46 8.18 -14.39 0.54
C ALA A 46 9.71 -14.27 0.52
N GLN A 47 10.28 -13.46 1.40
CA GLN A 47 11.73 -13.28 1.52
C GLN A 47 12.43 -14.59 1.88
N ASN A 48 11.87 -15.37 2.80
CA ASN A 48 12.40 -16.70 3.16
C ASN A 48 12.33 -17.68 1.98
N ALA A 49 11.41 -17.50 1.05
CA ALA A 49 11.30 -18.29 -0.17
C ALA A 49 12.19 -17.77 -1.32
N GLY A 50 13.02 -16.76 -1.06
CA GLY A 50 13.96 -16.21 -2.03
C GLY A 50 13.40 -15.04 -2.87
N TYR A 51 12.21 -14.52 -2.55
CA TYR A 51 11.64 -13.38 -3.24
C TYR A 51 12.31 -12.08 -2.82
N LYS A 52 12.40 -11.14 -3.77
CA LYS A 52 12.63 -9.74 -3.49
C LYS A 52 11.27 -9.04 -3.42
N VAL A 53 11.02 -8.33 -2.32
CA VAL A 53 9.75 -7.64 -2.09
C VAL A 53 9.95 -6.14 -2.29
N SER A 54 9.18 -5.59 -3.21
CA SER A 54 9.16 -4.14 -3.49
C SER A 54 7.82 -3.54 -3.11
N LEU A 55 7.85 -2.39 -2.46
CA LEU A 55 6.66 -1.64 -2.08
C LEU A 55 6.66 -0.31 -2.82
N ILE A 56 5.59 -0.05 -3.58
CA ILE A 56 5.37 1.26 -4.19
C ILE A 56 4.17 1.90 -3.50
N TYR A 57 4.38 3.03 -2.86
CA TYR A 57 3.33 3.76 -2.16
C TYR A 57 2.97 5.03 -2.93
N PHE A 58 1.71 5.11 -3.32
CA PHE A 58 1.14 6.30 -3.97
C PHE A 58 0.45 7.16 -2.95
N TRP A 59 1.12 8.22 -2.51
CA TRP A 59 0.59 9.17 -1.54
C TRP A 59 -0.38 10.17 -2.20
N LEU A 60 -1.40 10.55 -1.46
CA LEU A 60 -2.31 11.63 -1.79
C LEU A 60 -2.21 12.71 -0.71
N ASN A 61 -2.28 13.97 -1.11
CA ASN A 61 -2.04 15.11 -0.20
C ASN A 61 -3.15 15.35 0.83
N SER A 62 -4.27 14.65 0.71
CA SER A 62 -5.35 14.73 1.70
C SER A 62 -6.25 13.49 1.64
N PRO A 63 -6.92 13.14 2.77
CA PRO A 63 -7.92 12.09 2.76
C PRO A 63 -9.17 12.48 1.94
N GLU A 64 -9.48 13.76 1.83
CA GLU A 64 -10.57 14.27 0.99
C GLU A 64 -10.33 13.95 -0.49
N LEU A 65 -9.10 14.07 -0.96
CA LEU A 65 -8.73 13.67 -2.33
C LEU A 65 -8.94 12.16 -2.52
N ALA A 66 -8.61 11.35 -1.52
CA ALA A 66 -8.87 9.91 -1.55
C ALA A 66 -10.37 9.62 -1.67
N VAL A 67 -11.20 10.32 -0.89
CA VAL A 67 -12.67 10.21 -0.98
C VAL A 67 -13.16 10.56 -2.38
N ASN A 68 -12.71 11.67 -2.95
CA ASN A 68 -13.12 12.12 -4.28
C ASN A 68 -12.76 11.07 -5.35
N ARG A 69 -11.59 10.45 -5.27
CA ARG A 69 -11.18 9.41 -6.22
C ARG A 69 -11.99 8.14 -6.09
N VAL A 70 -12.38 7.76 -4.88
CA VAL A 70 -13.31 6.62 -4.67
C VAL A 70 -14.66 6.92 -5.27
N LEU A 71 -15.21 8.13 -5.04
CA LEU A 71 -16.49 8.55 -5.62
C LEU A 71 -16.45 8.55 -7.15
N GLN A 72 -15.37 9.02 -7.75
CA GLN A 72 -15.18 8.97 -9.20
C GLN A 72 -15.21 7.52 -9.71
N ARG A 73 -14.51 6.61 -9.06
CA ARG A 73 -14.52 5.18 -9.43
C ARG A 73 -15.90 4.55 -9.28
N VAL A 74 -16.66 4.93 -8.25
CA VAL A 74 -18.04 4.47 -8.07
C VAL A 74 -18.92 4.92 -9.26
N ASN A 75 -18.79 6.16 -9.72
CA ASN A 75 -19.47 6.65 -10.90
C ASN A 75 -19.09 5.90 -12.18
N GLU A 76 -17.88 5.36 -12.23
CA GLU A 76 -17.36 4.54 -13.32
C GLU A 76 -17.66 3.04 -13.16
N GLY A 77 -18.47 2.66 -12.18
CA GLY A 77 -18.88 1.27 -11.92
C GLY A 77 -18.05 0.53 -10.86
N GLY A 78 -17.19 1.22 -10.12
CA GLY A 78 -16.42 0.64 -9.02
C GLY A 78 -17.22 0.45 -7.73
N HIS A 79 -16.61 -0.21 -6.76
CA HIS A 79 -17.22 -0.45 -5.45
C HIS A 79 -17.21 0.79 -4.56
N ASN A 80 -18.32 1.01 -3.86
CA ASN A 80 -18.41 2.05 -2.83
C ASN A 80 -17.67 1.62 -1.56
N VAL A 81 -16.96 2.58 -0.95
CA VAL A 81 -16.31 2.41 0.35
C VAL A 81 -16.82 3.51 1.29
N PRO A 82 -17.25 3.17 2.53
CA PRO A 82 -17.67 4.19 3.49
C PRO A 82 -16.59 5.26 3.72
N ILE A 83 -16.99 6.52 3.85
CA ILE A 83 -16.08 7.66 3.97
C ILE A 83 -15.17 7.52 5.20
N ASP A 84 -15.70 7.13 6.35
CA ASP A 84 -14.94 6.91 7.57
C ASP A 84 -13.88 5.81 7.40
N THR A 85 -14.18 4.79 6.62
CA THR A 85 -13.21 3.73 6.25
C THR A 85 -12.08 4.30 5.40
N ILE A 86 -12.38 5.20 4.45
CA ILE A 86 -11.35 5.85 3.61
C ILE A 86 -10.41 6.67 4.48
N TYR A 87 -10.95 7.51 5.40
CA TYR A 87 -10.14 8.30 6.32
C TYR A 87 -9.25 7.42 7.20
N ARG A 88 -9.80 6.36 7.76
CA ARG A 88 -9.05 5.42 8.60
C ARG A 88 -7.92 4.75 7.83
N ARG A 89 -8.20 4.27 6.62
CA ARG A 89 -7.19 3.61 5.77
C ARG A 89 -6.13 4.57 5.30
N TYR A 90 -6.48 5.82 5.02
CA TYR A 90 -5.52 6.85 4.63
C TYR A 90 -4.49 7.06 5.73
N GLN A 91 -4.92 7.28 6.97
CA GLN A 91 -4.02 7.47 8.10
C GLN A 91 -3.22 6.21 8.45
N ALA A 92 -3.88 5.07 8.47
CA ALA A 92 -3.22 3.79 8.78
C ALA A 92 -2.17 3.43 7.72
N GLY A 93 -2.43 3.69 6.45
CA GLY A 93 -1.47 3.44 5.37
C GLY A 93 -0.18 4.24 5.54
N ILE A 94 -0.27 5.53 5.81
CA ILE A 94 0.90 6.39 6.05
C ILE A 94 1.67 5.92 7.29
N ASN A 95 0.97 5.65 8.38
CA ASN A 95 1.59 5.15 9.62
C ASN A 95 2.35 3.85 9.36
N ASN A 96 1.72 2.91 8.71
CA ASN A 96 2.28 1.58 8.47
C ASN A 96 3.46 1.63 7.49
N LEU A 97 3.42 2.51 6.49
CA LEU A 97 4.55 2.71 5.58
C LEU A 97 5.83 3.03 6.36
N PHE A 98 5.79 4.06 7.20
CA PHE A 98 6.98 4.53 7.91
C PHE A 98 7.33 3.70 9.13
N ARG A 99 6.35 3.19 9.86
CA ARG A 99 6.59 2.45 11.11
C ARG A 99 6.87 0.97 10.93
N ILE A 100 6.38 0.38 9.83
CA ILE A 100 6.41 -1.07 9.65
C ILE A 100 7.09 -1.46 8.34
N TYR A 101 6.53 -1.05 7.21
CA TYR A 101 6.81 -1.72 5.94
C TYR A 101 8.09 -1.25 5.25
N ALA A 102 8.42 0.05 5.30
CA ALA A 102 9.62 0.56 4.64
C ALA A 102 10.90 -0.14 5.11
N SER A 103 10.99 -0.49 6.39
CA SER A 103 12.14 -1.19 6.96
C SER A 103 12.15 -2.70 6.71
N ARG A 104 11.04 -3.29 6.26
CA ARG A 104 10.90 -4.74 6.08
C ARG A 104 11.04 -5.21 4.64
N VAL A 105 10.65 -4.38 3.69
CA VAL A 105 10.76 -4.71 2.26
C VAL A 105 12.20 -4.56 1.77
N ASP A 106 12.53 -5.21 0.66
CA ASP A 106 13.86 -5.09 0.06
C ASP A 106 14.04 -3.73 -0.62
N TYR A 107 12.97 -3.19 -1.18
CA TYR A 107 12.95 -1.88 -1.85
C TYR A 107 11.60 -1.19 -1.61
N TRP A 108 11.63 0.13 -1.40
CA TRP A 108 10.42 0.93 -1.33
C TRP A 108 10.55 2.21 -2.16
N LEU A 109 9.44 2.64 -2.72
CA LEU A 109 9.31 3.88 -3.48
C LEU A 109 8.09 4.64 -2.98
N LEU A 110 8.26 5.92 -2.69
CA LEU A 110 7.19 6.85 -2.32
C LEU A 110 6.99 7.85 -3.44
N ALA A 111 5.78 7.90 -3.99
CA ALA A 111 5.41 8.83 -5.04
C ALA A 111 4.18 9.66 -4.63
N ASP A 112 4.20 10.94 -4.97
CA ASP A 112 3.03 11.80 -4.85
C ASP A 112 2.14 11.63 -6.08
N ASN A 113 0.97 11.05 -5.86
CA ASN A 113 -0.05 10.80 -6.88
C ASN A 113 -1.19 11.84 -6.84
N SER A 114 -0.99 12.95 -6.12
CA SER A 114 -1.95 14.06 -6.08
C SER A 114 -1.95 14.88 -7.36
N VAL A 115 -0.83 14.86 -8.07
CA VAL A 115 -0.58 15.64 -9.29
C VAL A 115 -0.28 14.73 -10.48
N SER A 116 -0.44 15.28 -11.69
CA SER A 116 -0.12 14.58 -12.93
C SER A 116 0.89 15.43 -13.72
N PRO A 117 2.06 14.87 -14.13
CA PRO A 117 2.54 13.53 -13.81
C PRO A 117 2.89 13.36 -12.33
N ARG A 118 2.97 12.10 -11.88
CA ARG A 118 3.35 11.75 -10.51
C ARG A 118 4.75 12.25 -10.20
N VAL A 119 4.96 12.65 -8.96
CA VAL A 119 6.28 13.11 -8.48
C VAL A 119 6.88 12.02 -7.61
N ILE A 120 8.10 11.58 -7.94
CA ILE A 120 8.86 10.66 -7.10
C ILE A 120 9.43 11.44 -5.93
N VAL A 121 9.06 11.06 -4.72
CA VAL A 121 9.44 11.77 -3.49
C VAL A 121 10.72 11.19 -2.88
N ALA A 122 10.76 9.88 -2.71
CA ALA A 122 11.89 9.19 -2.10
C ALA A 122 11.87 7.69 -2.44
N GLU A 123 13.02 7.05 -2.28
CA GLU A 123 13.16 5.60 -2.40
C GLU A 123 14.22 5.10 -1.44
N GLY A 124 14.18 3.81 -1.13
CA GLY A 124 15.18 3.19 -0.27
C GLY A 124 15.26 1.68 -0.44
N CYS A 125 16.34 1.11 0.06
CA CYS A 125 16.55 -0.35 0.08
C CYS A 125 17.29 -0.75 1.36
N GLN A 126 17.16 -2.02 1.75
CA GLN A 126 17.77 -2.50 3.00
C GLN A 126 19.29 -2.41 3.03
N GLN A 127 19.95 -2.51 1.89
CA GLN A 127 21.41 -2.57 1.78
C GLN A 127 22.02 -1.27 1.26
N GLY A 128 21.28 -0.19 1.22
CA GLY A 128 21.74 1.08 0.69
C GLY A 128 21.22 2.27 1.48
N GLU A 129 21.66 3.44 1.08
CA GLU A 129 21.15 4.68 1.63
C GLU A 129 19.85 5.07 0.93
N ASP A 130 18.94 5.68 1.69
CA ASP A 130 17.74 6.26 1.14
C ASP A 130 18.07 7.45 0.24
N ARG A 131 17.36 7.59 -0.86
CA ARG A 131 17.43 8.75 -1.75
C ARG A 131 16.17 9.57 -1.62
N ILE A 132 16.33 10.84 -1.25
CA ILE A 132 15.22 11.76 -1.08
C ILE A 132 15.32 12.81 -2.18
N TYR A 133 14.35 12.80 -3.09
CA TYR A 133 14.31 13.69 -4.25
C TYR A 133 13.60 14.99 -3.94
N GLU A 134 12.59 14.95 -3.07
CA GLU A 134 11.77 16.08 -2.66
C GLU A 134 11.77 16.18 -1.13
N LEU A 135 12.80 16.80 -0.57
CA LEU A 135 13.03 16.78 0.88
C LEU A 135 11.93 17.45 1.68
N GLU A 136 11.46 18.62 1.27
CA GLU A 136 10.39 19.33 1.98
C GLU A 136 9.08 18.53 1.96
N LEU A 137 8.73 17.95 0.82
CA LEU A 137 7.55 17.10 0.66
C LEU A 137 7.68 15.83 1.50
N PHE A 138 8.85 15.19 1.48
CA PHE A 138 9.12 14.01 2.29
C PHE A 138 8.93 14.28 3.78
N ASN A 139 9.49 15.37 4.28
CA ASN A 139 9.37 15.77 5.68
C ASN A 139 7.91 16.10 6.04
N ARG A 140 7.18 16.75 5.15
CA ARG A 140 5.76 17.01 5.34
C ARG A 140 4.95 15.72 5.42
N ILE A 141 5.20 14.75 4.55
CA ILE A 141 4.53 13.45 4.59
C ILE A 141 4.83 12.72 5.90
N LYS A 142 6.08 12.71 6.33
CA LYS A 142 6.48 12.11 7.62
C LYS A 142 5.80 12.79 8.81
N SER A 143 5.51 14.07 8.73
CA SER A 143 4.84 14.80 9.81
C SER A 143 3.40 14.34 10.04
N TYR A 144 2.77 13.68 9.07
CA TYR A 144 1.42 13.11 9.21
C TYR A 144 1.39 11.76 9.92
N VAL A 145 2.54 11.14 10.15
CA VAL A 145 2.62 9.87 10.91
C VAL A 145 2.24 10.13 12.37
N LYS A 146 1.26 9.38 12.86
CA LYS A 146 0.74 9.51 14.23
C LYS A 146 1.15 8.35 15.12
#